data_2161a02460a1b3666bc3a3a5c42e8734
#
_entry.id   2161a02460a1b3666bc3a3a5c42e8734
#
_cell.length_a   1.000
_cell.length_b   1.000
_cell.length_c   1.000
_cell.angle_alpha   90.00
_cell.angle_beta   90.00
_cell.angle_gamma   90.00
#
_symmetry.space_group_name_H-M   'P 1'
#
loop_
_entity.id
_entity.type
_entity.pdbx_description
1 polymer ?
#
loop_
_entity_poly.entity_id
_entity_poly.type
_entity_poly.pdbx_seq_one_letter_code
_entity_poly.pdbx_strand_id
1 'polypeptide(L)'
;MKKRLFSGIQPTGEVHIGNYLGAIKNWVKLLGKYECIFSIVDYHAITVEHNPKXXXXXXXXAITVEHNPKDMPQRILRVATVDIAAGLDPERCTIFIQSHVQEHVELAWILNTVTPIGHLERMTQFKDKAARHRENVNAGLFAYPVLQAADILLYKAEIVPVGEDQVQHLELSREIARKFNSRYGDIFPEPKELLSDAPRVMGLDAENKMSKSMNNYIGLTESPEVIWKKLSVAVTDPARKKRSDPGTPEICNIYHLHKYFSSNEEIDWSANGCRTAGIGCLECKKVLSDNIVQELAPIRGKARELDNNPGYVQDVLRRGAERCRELAQETMKEVRSSMGLDLNLHPQPSKL
;
A
#
# COMPACT_ATOMS: atom_id res chain seq x y z
N MET A 1 18.58 7.57 -19.17
CA MET A 1 17.26 7.79 -18.52
C MET A 1 17.26 7.15 -17.14
N LYS A 2 16.48 7.68 -16.19
CA LYS A 2 16.31 7.03 -14.88
C LYS A 2 15.47 5.76 -15.05
N LYS A 3 15.79 4.73 -14.27
CA LYS A 3 14.94 3.53 -14.21
C LYS A 3 13.58 3.88 -13.66
N ARG A 4 12.55 3.24 -14.21
CA ARG A 4 11.17 3.46 -13.77
C ARG A 4 10.84 2.56 -12.57
N LEU A 5 10.21 3.18 -11.58
CA LEU A 5 9.77 2.52 -10.36
C LEU A 5 8.24 2.60 -10.29
N PHE A 6 7.59 1.48 -9.98
CA PHE A 6 6.14 1.43 -9.79
C PHE A 6 5.79 0.89 -8.40
N SER A 7 4.83 1.53 -7.75
CA SER A 7 4.22 0.97 -6.54
C SER A 7 2.77 1.43 -6.41
N GLY A 8 1.99 0.73 -5.57
CA GLY A 8 0.58 1.04 -5.41
C GLY A 8 0.11 0.96 -3.96
N ILE A 9 -0.90 1.77 -3.65
CA ILE A 9 -1.57 1.75 -2.35
C ILE A 9 -3.08 1.61 -2.56
N GLN A 10 -3.72 0.74 -1.80
CA GLN A 10 -5.17 0.56 -1.87
C GLN A 10 -5.89 1.70 -1.12
N PRO A 11 -7.00 2.21 -1.67
CA PRO A 11 -7.82 3.24 -0.99
C PRO A 11 -8.68 2.63 0.11
N THR A 12 -8.02 2.11 1.14
CA THR A 12 -8.69 1.45 2.28
C THR A 12 -9.18 2.46 3.34
N GLY A 13 -8.95 3.76 3.11
CA GLY A 13 -9.36 4.83 4.01
C GLY A 13 -8.19 5.48 4.73
N GLU A 14 -8.18 5.45 6.05
CA GLU A 14 -7.12 6.14 6.81
C GLU A 14 -5.74 5.49 6.62
N VAL A 15 -4.78 6.31 6.25
CA VAL A 15 -3.36 5.93 6.17
C VAL A 15 -2.78 6.01 7.59
N HIS A 16 -2.09 4.97 8.03
CA HIS A 16 -1.60 4.86 9.41
C HIS A 16 -0.07 4.74 9.48
N ILE A 17 0.49 4.86 10.67
CA ILE A 17 1.96 4.81 10.87
C ILE A 17 2.59 3.52 10.32
N GLY A 18 1.84 2.42 10.28
CA GLY A 18 2.31 1.19 9.65
C GLY A 18 2.51 1.33 8.13
N ASN A 19 1.62 2.06 7.43
CA ASN A 19 1.78 2.38 6.00
C ASN A 19 2.96 3.36 5.81
N TYR A 20 3.06 4.35 6.69
CA TYR A 20 4.10 5.37 6.64
C TYR A 20 5.49 4.76 6.77
N LEU A 21 5.72 4.01 7.84
CA LEU A 21 7.01 3.36 8.08
C LEU A 21 7.28 2.23 7.08
N GLY A 22 6.22 1.51 6.71
CA GLY A 22 6.31 0.33 5.85
C GLY A 22 6.52 0.65 4.36
N ALA A 23 6.04 1.79 3.90
CA ALA A 23 6.06 2.11 2.47
C ALA A 23 6.39 3.59 2.21
N ILE A 24 5.55 4.53 2.66
CA ILE A 24 5.58 5.92 2.19
C ILE A 24 6.93 6.59 2.50
N LYS A 25 7.44 6.44 3.72
CA LYS A 25 8.74 7.01 4.15
C LYS A 25 9.90 6.52 3.27
N ASN A 26 9.82 5.27 2.81
CA ASN A 26 10.82 4.70 1.89
C ASN A 26 10.61 5.22 0.46
N TRP A 27 9.38 5.33 -0.01
CA TRP A 27 9.07 5.89 -1.34
C TRP A 27 9.63 7.32 -1.47
N VAL A 28 9.45 8.15 -0.44
CA VAL A 28 9.97 9.53 -0.42
C VAL A 28 11.49 9.55 -0.62
N LYS A 29 12.23 8.60 -0.03
CA LYS A 29 13.69 8.49 -0.19
C LYS A 29 14.11 8.11 -1.62
N LEU A 30 13.19 7.53 -2.40
CA LEU A 30 13.45 7.07 -3.78
C LEU A 30 13.16 8.17 -4.82
N LEU A 31 12.45 9.25 -4.41
CA LEU A 31 12.19 10.38 -5.29
C LEU A 31 13.48 11.02 -5.74
N GLY A 32 13.61 11.25 -7.03
CA GLY A 32 14.83 11.79 -7.61
C GLY A 32 15.85 10.73 -8.06
N LYS A 33 15.86 9.55 -7.43
CA LYS A 33 16.71 8.42 -7.86
C LYS A 33 16.10 7.70 -9.07
N TYR A 34 14.77 7.56 -9.06
CA TYR A 34 14.00 6.84 -10.08
C TYR A 34 12.94 7.74 -10.69
N GLU A 35 12.42 7.34 -11.85
CA GLU A 35 11.16 7.88 -12.39
C GLU A 35 10.04 7.13 -11.65
N CYS A 36 9.48 7.78 -10.61
CA CYS A 36 8.55 7.13 -9.69
C CYS A 36 7.10 7.31 -10.13
N ILE A 37 6.37 6.21 -10.20
CA ILE A 37 4.93 6.15 -10.50
C ILE A 37 4.23 5.47 -9.33
N PHE A 38 3.29 6.17 -8.69
CA PHE A 38 2.50 5.65 -7.57
C PHE A 38 1.02 5.62 -7.94
N SER A 39 0.42 4.46 -7.81
CA SER A 39 -0.98 4.23 -8.18
C SER A 39 -1.86 4.05 -6.94
N ILE A 40 -3.00 4.73 -6.91
CA ILE A 40 -4.07 4.40 -5.97
C ILE A 40 -4.87 3.27 -6.64
N VAL A 41 -4.69 2.03 -6.14
CA VAL A 41 -5.14 0.81 -6.83
C VAL A 41 -6.58 0.45 -6.42
N ASP A 42 -7.51 1.19 -6.95
CA ASP A 42 -8.95 1.04 -6.65
C ASP A 42 -9.54 -0.26 -7.24
N TYR A 43 -9.06 -0.75 -8.39
CA TYR A 43 -9.49 -2.06 -8.90
C TYR A 43 -9.09 -3.19 -7.95
N HIS A 44 -7.91 -3.11 -7.32
CA HIS A 44 -7.53 -4.10 -6.31
C HIS A 44 -8.40 -4.03 -5.07
N ALA A 45 -8.90 -2.84 -4.73
CA ALA A 45 -9.75 -2.65 -3.54
C ALA A 45 -11.11 -3.33 -3.69
N ILE A 46 -11.60 -3.55 -4.91
CA ILE A 46 -12.93 -4.17 -5.15
C ILE A 46 -12.85 -5.69 -5.35
N THR A 47 -11.68 -6.31 -5.27
CA THR A 47 -11.54 -7.77 -5.49
C THR A 47 -12.15 -8.61 -4.36
N VAL A 48 -12.35 -8.03 -3.19
CA VAL A 48 -12.99 -8.72 -2.07
C VAL A 48 -14.40 -8.14 -1.90
N GLU A 49 -15.40 -9.00 -2.10
CA GLU A 49 -16.80 -8.60 -1.95
C GLU A 49 -17.12 -8.35 -0.48
N HIS A 50 -17.71 -7.22 -0.19
CA HIS A 50 -18.14 -6.83 1.15
C HIS A 50 -19.66 -7.04 1.27
N ASN A 51 -20.06 -7.99 2.12
CA ASN A 51 -21.50 -8.25 2.35
C ASN A 51 -22.03 -7.26 3.41
N PRO A 52 -22.90 -6.35 3.06
CA PRO A 52 -23.46 -5.38 4.01
C PRO A 52 -24.35 -6.01 5.10
N LYS A 53 -24.80 -7.26 4.95
CA LYS A 53 -25.65 -7.98 5.92
C LYS A 53 -24.88 -8.69 7.04
N UNK A 54 -23.85 -8.80 7.01
CA UNK A 54 -23.04 -9.44 7.91
C UNK A 54 -22.60 -8.64 9.10
N UNK A 55 -23.13 -7.72 9.25
CA UNK A 55 -22.77 -6.79 10.23
C UNK A 55 -23.37 -7.01 11.60
N UNK A 56 -23.91 -7.87 11.66
CA UNK A 56 -24.58 -7.99 12.86
C UNK A 56 -24.15 -9.14 13.72
N UNK A 57 -23.52 -9.73 13.49
CA UNK A 57 -23.40 -10.79 14.32
C UNK A 57 -21.96 -11.16 14.65
N UNK A 58 -21.52 -10.73 14.78
CA UNK A 58 -20.40 -11.30 15.26
C UNK A 58 -19.21 -10.46 15.50
N UNK A 59 -19.02 -10.31 16.38
CA UNK A 59 -17.88 -9.72 16.82
C UNK A 59 -16.61 -10.36 16.43
N UNK A 60 -16.47 -10.99 16.12
CA UNK A 60 -15.15 -11.33 15.93
C UNK A 60 -14.75 -11.33 14.48
N UNK A 61 -14.21 -11.03 14.20
CA UNK A 61 -13.57 -11.08 13.02
C UNK A 61 -14.24 -10.31 11.97
N ALA A 62 -14.62 -9.33 12.16
CA ALA A 62 -15.16 -8.50 11.12
C ALA A 62 -14.02 -7.80 10.35
N ILE A 63 -13.34 -8.51 9.53
CA ILE A 63 -12.30 -7.98 8.63
C ILE A 63 -12.97 -7.60 7.29
N THR A 64 -14.20 -7.16 7.33
CA THR A 64 -14.85 -6.59 6.17
C THR A 64 -15.12 -5.13 6.48
N VAL A 65 -14.21 -4.28 6.04
CA VAL A 65 -14.55 -2.86 5.90
C VAL A 65 -15.67 -2.83 4.87
N GLU A 66 -16.86 -2.49 5.29
CA GLU A 66 -18.01 -2.32 4.41
C GLU A 66 -17.60 -1.42 3.23
N HIS A 67 -17.60 -1.96 2.05
CA HIS A 67 -17.35 -1.18 0.86
C HIS A 67 -18.69 -0.59 0.40
N ASN A 68 -18.93 0.64 0.82
CA ASN A 68 -19.99 1.43 0.23
C ASN A 68 -19.39 2.10 -1.03
N PRO A 69 -19.89 1.81 -2.23
CA PRO A 69 -19.34 2.43 -3.44
C PRO A 69 -19.34 3.96 -3.40
N LYS A 70 -20.27 4.56 -2.66
CA LYS A 70 -20.35 6.02 -2.50
C LYS A 70 -19.16 6.61 -1.72
N ASP A 71 -18.48 5.79 -0.92
CA ASP A 71 -17.34 6.24 -0.12
C ASP A 71 -16.00 6.14 -0.88
N MET A 72 -15.95 5.36 -1.97
CA MET A 72 -14.71 5.11 -2.71
C MET A 72 -14.04 6.41 -3.19
N PRO A 73 -14.77 7.38 -3.78
CA PRO A 73 -14.12 8.63 -4.20
C PRO A 73 -13.48 9.39 -3.03
N GLN A 74 -14.14 9.42 -1.87
CA GLN A 74 -13.59 10.07 -0.68
C GLN A 74 -12.35 9.35 -0.16
N ARG A 75 -12.37 8.01 -0.17
CA ARG A 75 -11.22 7.19 0.26
C ARG A 75 -10.01 7.42 -0.66
N ILE A 76 -10.24 7.48 -1.95
CA ILE A 76 -9.19 7.75 -2.96
C ILE A 76 -8.58 9.13 -2.68
N LEU A 77 -9.42 10.16 -2.57
CA LEU A 77 -8.95 11.52 -2.29
C LEU A 77 -8.20 11.59 -0.96
N ARG A 78 -8.71 10.90 0.07
CA ARG A 78 -8.07 10.87 1.38
C ARG A 78 -6.66 10.25 1.32
N VAL A 79 -6.52 9.12 0.64
CA VAL A 79 -5.21 8.46 0.48
C VAL A 79 -4.26 9.39 -0.30
N ALA A 80 -4.71 9.97 -1.42
CA ALA A 80 -3.90 10.91 -2.21
C ALA A 80 -3.45 12.11 -1.35
N THR A 81 -4.38 12.71 -0.61
CA THR A 81 -4.08 13.85 0.27
C THR A 81 -2.99 13.49 1.28
N VAL A 82 -3.15 12.36 1.95
CA VAL A 82 -2.21 11.94 3.00
C VAL A 82 -0.85 11.54 2.41
N ASP A 83 -0.83 10.86 1.27
CA ASP A 83 0.42 10.49 0.59
C ASP A 83 1.22 11.73 0.19
N ILE A 84 0.55 12.73 -0.40
CA ILE A 84 1.18 14.02 -0.76
C ILE A 84 1.66 14.71 0.52
N ALA A 85 0.83 14.77 1.55
CA ALA A 85 1.20 15.39 2.83
C ALA A 85 2.38 14.70 3.50
N ALA A 86 2.50 13.37 3.32
CA ALA A 86 3.59 12.57 3.88
C ALA A 86 4.89 12.66 3.06
N GLY A 87 4.87 13.42 1.95
CA GLY A 87 6.08 13.76 1.21
C GLY A 87 6.18 13.23 -0.22
N LEU A 88 5.14 12.59 -0.75
CA LEU A 88 5.11 12.23 -2.18
C LEU A 88 4.86 13.48 -3.01
N ASP A 89 5.95 14.16 -3.37
CA ASP A 89 5.94 15.43 -4.09
C ASP A 89 5.49 15.22 -5.55
N PRO A 90 4.33 15.77 -5.98
CA PRO A 90 3.84 15.59 -7.35
C PRO A 90 4.74 16.23 -8.44
N GLU A 91 5.68 17.10 -8.06
CA GLU A 91 6.67 17.63 -9.01
C GLU A 91 7.84 16.65 -9.24
N ARG A 92 7.94 15.61 -8.40
CA ARG A 92 9.05 14.64 -8.42
C ARG A 92 8.58 13.20 -8.70
N CYS A 93 7.28 12.97 -8.72
CA CYS A 93 6.69 11.66 -9.03
C CYS A 93 5.32 11.82 -9.67
N THR A 94 4.85 10.75 -10.28
CA THR A 94 3.49 10.67 -10.83
C THR A 94 2.59 9.95 -9.84
N ILE A 95 1.45 10.56 -9.49
CA ILE A 95 0.42 9.95 -8.61
C ILE A 95 -0.88 9.93 -9.39
N PHE A 96 -1.55 8.76 -9.48
CA PHE A 96 -2.77 8.63 -10.26
C PHE A 96 -3.69 7.56 -9.68
N ILE A 97 -4.92 7.51 -10.21
CA ILE A 97 -5.93 6.49 -9.86
C ILE A 97 -5.89 5.40 -10.93
N GLN A 98 -5.75 4.14 -10.52
CA GLN A 98 -5.62 2.98 -11.41
C GLN A 98 -6.75 2.92 -12.44
N SER A 99 -8.00 3.09 -12.01
CA SER A 99 -9.17 3.00 -12.91
C SER A 99 -9.25 4.11 -13.94
N HIS A 100 -8.47 5.20 -13.78
CA HIS A 100 -8.41 6.27 -14.74
C HIS A 100 -7.51 5.95 -15.94
N VAL A 101 -6.83 4.79 -15.94
CA VAL A 101 -6.02 4.28 -17.05
C VAL A 101 -6.54 2.88 -17.39
N GLN A 102 -7.41 2.80 -18.38
CA GLN A 102 -8.15 1.57 -18.74
C GLN A 102 -7.23 0.45 -19.21
N GLU A 103 -6.07 0.80 -19.73
CA GLU A 103 -5.07 -0.13 -20.25
C GLU A 103 -4.61 -1.16 -19.20
N HIS A 104 -4.74 -0.86 -17.91
CA HIS A 104 -4.47 -1.84 -16.83
C HIS A 104 -5.30 -3.10 -17.00
N VAL A 105 -6.61 -2.95 -17.20
CA VAL A 105 -7.52 -4.11 -17.32
C VAL A 105 -7.40 -4.77 -18.68
N GLU A 106 -7.12 -4.01 -19.74
CA GLU A 106 -6.85 -4.58 -21.05
C GLU A 106 -5.60 -5.47 -21.00
N LEU A 107 -4.50 -4.94 -20.46
CA LEU A 107 -3.26 -5.73 -20.32
C LEU A 107 -3.49 -6.93 -19.41
N ALA A 108 -4.18 -6.76 -18.29
CA ALA A 108 -4.48 -7.88 -17.38
C ALA A 108 -5.25 -8.99 -18.11
N TRP A 109 -6.22 -8.66 -18.96
CA TRP A 109 -6.93 -9.65 -19.77
C TRP A 109 -5.96 -10.40 -20.69
N ILE A 110 -5.10 -9.67 -21.39
CA ILE A 110 -4.09 -10.26 -22.28
C ILE A 110 -3.14 -11.17 -21.50
N LEU A 111 -2.64 -10.70 -20.36
CA LEU A 111 -1.70 -11.49 -19.55
C LEU A 111 -2.35 -12.75 -18.95
N ASN A 112 -3.67 -12.73 -18.69
CA ASN A 112 -4.40 -13.93 -18.28
C ASN A 112 -4.29 -15.05 -19.34
N THR A 113 -4.18 -14.72 -20.63
CA THR A 113 -4.09 -15.74 -21.71
C THR A 113 -2.74 -16.45 -21.73
N VAL A 114 -1.72 -15.90 -21.06
CA VAL A 114 -0.39 -16.52 -20.97
C VAL A 114 -0.06 -17.03 -19.55
N THR A 115 -0.94 -16.81 -18.59
CA THR A 115 -0.71 -17.19 -17.19
C THR A 115 -1.35 -18.55 -16.91
N PRO A 116 -0.57 -19.59 -16.56
CA PRO A 116 -1.16 -20.89 -16.20
C PRO A 116 -1.94 -20.82 -14.88
N ILE A 117 -3.10 -21.42 -14.86
CA ILE A 117 -4.00 -21.48 -13.68
C ILE A 117 -3.23 -21.99 -12.45
N GLY A 118 -2.42 -23.05 -12.61
CA GLY A 118 -1.66 -23.64 -11.50
C GLY A 118 -0.69 -22.66 -10.80
N HIS A 119 -0.24 -21.60 -11.48
CA HIS A 119 0.58 -20.56 -10.84
C HIS A 119 -0.29 -19.73 -9.86
N LEU A 120 -1.49 -19.39 -10.27
CA LEU A 120 -2.44 -18.65 -9.43
C LEU A 120 -2.90 -19.47 -8.23
N GLU A 121 -3.17 -20.76 -8.43
CA GLU A 121 -3.58 -21.69 -7.36
C GLU A 121 -2.50 -21.86 -6.28
N ARG A 122 -1.23 -21.69 -6.63
CA ARG A 122 -0.12 -21.81 -5.68
C ARG A 122 0.16 -20.55 -4.89
N MET A 123 -0.48 -19.42 -5.25
CA MET A 123 -0.26 -18.15 -4.54
C MET A 123 -0.71 -18.26 -3.07
N THR A 124 0.21 -18.01 -2.14
CA THR A 124 -0.08 -18.12 -0.70
C THR A 124 -1.16 -17.12 -0.27
N GLN A 125 -1.07 -15.89 -0.75
CA GLN A 125 -2.07 -14.87 -0.41
C GLN A 125 -3.47 -15.21 -0.95
N PHE A 126 -3.57 -15.86 -2.11
CA PHE A 126 -4.85 -16.37 -2.61
C PHE A 126 -5.43 -17.41 -1.63
N LYS A 127 -4.60 -18.39 -1.24
CA LYS A 127 -5.02 -19.45 -0.30
C LYS A 127 -5.49 -18.87 1.03
N ASP A 128 -4.74 -17.93 1.59
CA ASP A 128 -5.08 -17.28 2.86
C ASP A 128 -6.39 -16.48 2.77
N LYS A 129 -6.56 -15.70 1.69
CA LYS A 129 -7.78 -14.90 1.48
C LYS A 129 -8.98 -15.81 1.20
N ALA A 130 -8.81 -16.85 0.38
CA ALA A 130 -9.87 -17.82 0.08
C ALA A 130 -10.31 -18.57 1.35
N ALA A 131 -9.36 -18.92 2.21
CA ALA A 131 -9.67 -19.58 3.49
C ALA A 131 -10.47 -18.67 4.44
N ARG A 132 -10.17 -17.37 4.44
CA ARG A 132 -10.86 -16.36 5.29
C ARG A 132 -12.23 -15.97 4.74
N HIS A 133 -12.44 -16.04 3.42
CA HIS A 133 -13.63 -15.57 2.74
C HIS A 133 -14.29 -16.69 1.91
N ARG A 134 -14.44 -17.89 2.52
CA ARG A 134 -14.91 -19.10 1.83
C ARG A 134 -16.21 -18.93 1.02
N GLU A 135 -17.09 -18.05 1.48
CA GLU A 135 -18.39 -17.81 0.82
C GLU A 135 -18.29 -16.82 -0.35
N ASN A 136 -17.20 -16.08 -0.46
CA ASN A 136 -17.06 -14.97 -1.42
C ASN A 136 -15.75 -15.06 -2.23
N VAL A 137 -15.34 -16.28 -2.59
CA VAL A 137 -14.17 -16.46 -3.48
C VAL A 137 -14.65 -16.23 -4.93
N ASN A 138 -14.28 -15.08 -5.46
CA ASN A 138 -14.67 -14.67 -6.81
C ASN A 138 -13.48 -14.69 -7.78
N ALA A 139 -13.76 -14.58 -9.08
CA ALA A 139 -12.73 -14.60 -10.13
C ALA A 139 -11.70 -13.44 -9.96
N GLY A 140 -12.14 -12.28 -9.47
CA GLY A 140 -11.25 -11.14 -9.22
C GLY A 140 -10.21 -11.47 -8.14
N LEU A 141 -10.64 -12.15 -7.07
CA LEU A 141 -9.73 -12.59 -6.00
C LEU A 141 -8.73 -13.65 -6.52
N PHE A 142 -9.11 -14.46 -7.50
CA PHE A 142 -8.23 -15.43 -8.13
C PHE A 142 -7.23 -14.77 -9.09
N ALA A 143 -7.69 -13.80 -9.88
CA ALA A 143 -6.92 -13.19 -10.97
C ALA A 143 -6.16 -11.90 -10.58
N TYR A 144 -6.38 -11.34 -9.35
CA TYR A 144 -5.72 -10.08 -8.99
C TYR A 144 -4.18 -10.10 -9.12
N PRO A 145 -3.47 -11.23 -8.96
CA PRO A 145 -2.02 -11.20 -9.17
C PRO A 145 -1.63 -10.92 -10.62
N VAL A 146 -2.51 -11.26 -11.58
CA VAL A 146 -2.28 -10.92 -12.99
C VAL A 146 -2.53 -9.43 -13.22
N LEU A 147 -3.55 -8.86 -12.57
CA LEU A 147 -3.76 -7.40 -12.61
C LEU A 147 -2.56 -6.66 -12.00
N GLN A 148 -2.00 -7.17 -10.90
CA GLN A 148 -0.80 -6.59 -10.31
C GLN A 148 0.40 -6.67 -11.27
N ALA A 149 0.56 -7.79 -11.99
CA ALA A 149 1.58 -7.90 -13.03
C ALA A 149 1.35 -6.88 -14.14
N ALA A 150 0.08 -6.71 -14.57
CA ALA A 150 -0.26 -5.70 -15.57
C ALA A 150 0.09 -4.29 -15.10
N ASP A 151 -0.22 -3.95 -13.83
CA ASP A 151 0.12 -2.64 -13.25
C ASP A 151 1.62 -2.31 -13.40
N ILE A 152 2.47 -3.29 -13.17
CA ILE A 152 3.93 -3.15 -13.21
C ILE A 152 4.43 -3.09 -14.67
N LEU A 153 3.98 -4.06 -15.48
CA LEU A 153 4.49 -4.26 -16.83
C LEU A 153 4.00 -3.19 -17.81
N LEU A 154 2.81 -2.63 -17.57
CA LEU A 154 2.23 -1.56 -18.40
C LEU A 154 3.15 -0.35 -18.51
N TYR A 155 3.86 -0.03 -17.42
CA TYR A 155 4.81 1.09 -17.40
C TYR A 155 6.25 0.65 -17.65
N LYS A 156 6.47 -0.62 -18.00
CA LYS A 156 7.81 -1.21 -18.16
C LYS A 156 8.67 -0.91 -16.94
N ALA A 157 8.09 -1.01 -15.74
CA ALA A 157 8.77 -0.70 -14.49
C ALA A 157 9.89 -1.72 -14.23
N GLU A 158 11.10 -1.20 -14.02
CA GLU A 158 12.26 -2.04 -13.73
C GLU A 158 12.44 -2.29 -12.24
N ILE A 159 11.87 -1.43 -11.39
CA ILE A 159 12.05 -1.48 -9.94
C ILE A 159 10.66 -1.46 -9.27
N VAL A 160 10.47 -2.37 -8.33
CA VAL A 160 9.23 -2.44 -7.54
C VAL A 160 9.61 -2.53 -6.06
N PRO A 161 9.36 -1.47 -5.27
CA PRO A 161 9.58 -1.56 -3.82
C PRO A 161 8.51 -2.46 -3.20
N VAL A 162 8.95 -3.52 -2.54
CA VAL A 162 8.06 -4.54 -1.97
C VAL A 162 8.52 -4.95 -0.57
N GLY A 163 7.55 -5.32 0.26
CA GLY A 163 7.82 -6.11 1.46
C GLY A 163 8.00 -7.59 1.10
N GLU A 164 8.55 -8.35 2.02
CA GLU A 164 8.81 -9.79 1.84
C GLU A 164 7.56 -10.57 1.40
N ASP A 165 6.39 -10.18 1.90
CA ASP A 165 5.12 -10.83 1.61
C ASP A 165 4.66 -10.64 0.15
N GLN A 166 5.26 -9.71 -0.60
CA GLN A 166 4.92 -9.41 -1.99
C GLN A 166 5.93 -9.99 -3.00
N VAL A 167 7.02 -10.60 -2.53
CA VAL A 167 8.05 -11.16 -3.42
C VAL A 167 7.46 -12.23 -4.36
N GLN A 168 6.54 -13.06 -3.85
CA GLN A 168 5.89 -14.10 -4.66
C GLN A 168 5.08 -13.51 -5.82
N HIS A 169 4.40 -12.37 -5.60
CA HIS A 169 3.64 -11.67 -6.65
C HIS A 169 4.59 -11.09 -7.71
N LEU A 170 5.72 -10.56 -7.28
CA LEU A 170 6.70 -10.00 -8.21
C LEU A 170 7.36 -11.11 -9.05
N GLU A 171 7.63 -12.27 -8.45
CA GLU A 171 8.15 -13.42 -9.20
C GLU A 171 7.13 -13.88 -10.25
N LEU A 172 5.84 -13.92 -9.90
CA LEU A 172 4.80 -14.23 -10.88
C LEU A 172 4.81 -13.19 -12.03
N SER A 173 5.02 -11.90 -11.72
CA SER A 173 5.10 -10.85 -12.74
C SER A 173 6.27 -11.10 -13.70
N ARG A 174 7.44 -11.53 -13.18
CA ARG A 174 8.60 -11.92 -14.02
C ARG A 174 8.29 -13.12 -14.91
N GLU A 175 7.65 -14.15 -14.34
CA GLU A 175 7.26 -15.34 -15.10
C GLU A 175 6.31 -15.00 -16.25
N ILE A 176 5.34 -14.12 -15.96
CA ILE A 176 4.37 -13.64 -16.98
C ILE A 176 5.12 -12.87 -18.07
N ALA A 177 6.03 -11.94 -17.67
CA ALA A 177 6.84 -11.19 -18.64
C ALA A 177 7.65 -12.12 -19.54
N ARG A 178 8.38 -13.09 -18.95
CA ARG A 178 9.17 -14.07 -19.71
C ARG A 178 8.29 -14.88 -20.68
N LYS A 179 7.13 -15.35 -20.25
CA LYS A 179 6.20 -16.12 -21.10
C LYS A 179 5.65 -15.28 -22.23
N PHE A 180 5.26 -14.04 -21.94
CA PHE A 180 4.78 -13.14 -22.98
C PHE A 180 5.89 -12.88 -24.00
N ASN A 181 7.07 -12.48 -23.52
CA ASN A 181 8.21 -12.15 -24.40
C ASN A 181 8.62 -13.35 -25.27
N SER A 182 8.62 -14.56 -24.71
CA SER A 182 8.96 -15.79 -25.44
C SER A 182 7.99 -16.08 -26.60
N ARG A 183 6.73 -15.62 -26.50
CA ARG A 183 5.70 -15.88 -27.52
C ARG A 183 5.58 -14.76 -28.54
N TYR A 184 5.75 -13.52 -28.09
CA TYR A 184 5.34 -12.35 -28.86
C TYR A 184 6.47 -11.33 -29.10
N GLY A 185 7.67 -11.58 -28.54
CA GLY A 185 8.82 -10.67 -28.69
C GLY A 185 9.11 -9.88 -27.43
N ASP A 186 10.33 -9.38 -27.30
CA ASP A 186 10.86 -8.70 -26.10
C ASP A 186 10.22 -7.34 -25.88
N ILE A 187 9.13 -7.30 -25.14
CA ILE A 187 8.37 -6.07 -24.83
C ILE A 187 8.56 -5.65 -23.37
N PHE A 188 8.49 -6.62 -22.43
CA PHE A 188 8.46 -6.33 -21.01
C PHE A 188 9.81 -6.59 -20.34
N PRO A 189 10.40 -5.60 -19.63
CA PRO A 189 11.54 -5.89 -18.77
C PRO A 189 11.11 -6.78 -17.59
N GLU A 190 12.04 -7.54 -17.04
CA GLU A 190 11.81 -8.27 -15.79
C GLU A 190 11.96 -7.32 -14.60
N PRO A 191 10.89 -7.05 -13.86
CA PRO A 191 10.99 -6.12 -12.74
C PRO A 191 11.83 -6.70 -11.60
N LYS A 192 12.61 -5.84 -10.94
CA LYS A 192 13.46 -6.22 -9.80
C LYS A 192 12.85 -5.68 -8.52
N GLU A 193 12.87 -6.53 -7.50
CA GLU A 193 12.48 -6.09 -6.18
C GLU A 193 13.49 -5.08 -5.61
N LEU A 194 12.96 -4.10 -4.95
CA LEU A 194 13.71 -3.26 -4.04
C LEU A 194 13.14 -3.56 -2.64
N LEU A 195 13.78 -4.50 -1.96
CA LEU A 195 13.34 -4.88 -0.64
C LEU A 195 13.45 -3.65 0.28
N SER A 196 12.37 -3.32 0.93
CA SER A 196 12.39 -2.25 1.91
C SER A 196 12.77 -2.87 3.27
N ASP A 197 13.67 -2.20 3.98
CA ASP A 197 13.95 -2.52 5.40
C ASP A 197 12.75 -2.13 6.27
N ALA A 198 11.58 -2.07 5.66
CA ALA A 198 10.37 -1.57 6.29
C ALA A 198 9.93 -2.52 7.40
N PRO A 199 9.77 -2.01 8.60
CA PRO A 199 9.39 -2.86 9.71
C PRO A 199 7.97 -3.38 9.55
N ARG A 200 7.73 -4.59 10.04
CA ARG A 200 6.38 -5.08 10.25
C ARG A 200 5.84 -4.42 11.54
N VAL A 201 5.14 -3.32 11.37
CA VAL A 201 4.60 -2.57 12.51
C VAL A 201 3.40 -3.31 13.09
N MET A 202 3.52 -3.72 14.34
CA MET A 202 2.42 -4.38 15.06
C MET A 202 1.39 -3.35 15.51
N GLY A 203 0.14 -3.78 15.57
CA GLY A 203 -0.96 -2.96 16.06
C GLY A 203 -0.87 -2.70 17.56
N LEU A 204 -1.70 -1.79 18.04
CA LEU A 204 -1.74 -1.41 19.45
C LEU A 204 -2.25 -2.56 20.36
N ASP A 205 -2.81 -3.61 19.76
CA ASP A 205 -3.19 -4.87 20.42
C ASP A 205 -2.00 -5.80 20.66
N ALA A 206 -0.84 -5.51 20.08
CA ALA A 206 0.41 -6.31 20.15
C ALA A 206 0.26 -7.75 19.61
N GLU A 207 -0.85 -8.10 18.98
CA GLU A 207 -1.12 -9.44 18.44
C GLU A 207 -1.07 -9.49 16.93
N ASN A 208 -1.68 -8.49 16.29
CA ASN A 208 -1.88 -8.44 14.85
C ASN A 208 -1.06 -7.31 14.22
N LYS A 209 -0.78 -7.44 12.93
CA LYS A 209 -0.21 -6.33 12.16
C LYS A 209 -1.14 -5.11 12.27
N MET A 210 -0.57 -3.92 12.37
CA MET A 210 -1.33 -2.68 12.41
C MET A 210 -2.24 -2.55 11.19
N SER A 211 -3.52 -2.35 11.42
CA SER A 211 -4.50 -2.21 10.33
C SER A 211 -5.75 -1.47 10.79
N LYS A 212 -6.40 -0.82 9.84
CA LYS A 212 -7.68 -0.14 10.06
C LYS A 212 -8.78 -1.12 10.45
N SER A 213 -8.83 -2.27 9.77
CA SER A 213 -9.88 -3.29 10.00
C SER A 213 -9.88 -3.86 11.42
N MET A 214 -8.71 -3.90 12.06
CA MET A 214 -8.57 -4.36 13.44
C MET A 214 -8.72 -3.22 14.46
N ASN A 215 -8.88 -2.00 14.01
CA ASN A 215 -8.96 -0.79 14.85
C ASN A 215 -7.77 -0.68 15.84
N ASN A 216 -6.61 -1.19 15.44
CA ASN A 216 -5.39 -1.27 16.27
C ASN A 216 -4.28 -0.31 15.78
N TYR A 217 -4.66 0.82 15.17
CA TYR A 217 -3.76 1.70 14.42
C TYR A 217 -3.73 3.13 14.95
N ILE A 218 -2.68 3.87 14.58
CA ILE A 218 -2.58 5.33 14.71
C ILE A 218 -2.56 5.91 13.30
N GLY A 219 -3.53 6.76 12.99
CA GLY A 219 -3.62 7.46 11.70
C GLY A 219 -2.63 8.62 11.61
N LEU A 220 -2.12 8.88 10.40
CA LEU A 220 -1.11 9.95 10.19
C LEU A 220 -1.63 11.35 10.49
N THR A 221 -2.92 11.56 10.41
CA THR A 221 -3.54 12.88 10.57
C THR A 221 -4.36 13.01 11.86
N GLU A 222 -4.30 12.00 12.75
CA GLU A 222 -5.01 12.05 14.03
C GLU A 222 -4.46 13.16 14.93
N SER A 223 -5.35 13.73 15.74
CA SER A 223 -4.97 14.78 16.68
C SER A 223 -4.11 14.21 17.83
N PRO A 224 -3.30 15.06 18.49
CA PRO A 224 -2.51 14.62 19.64
C PRO A 224 -3.34 13.91 20.73
N GLU A 225 -4.56 14.38 20.96
CA GLU A 225 -5.46 13.81 21.97
C GLU A 225 -5.89 12.40 21.59
N VAL A 226 -6.18 12.15 20.30
CA VAL A 226 -6.57 10.84 19.79
C VAL A 226 -5.38 9.87 19.86
N ILE A 227 -4.18 10.33 19.47
CA ILE A 227 -2.95 9.53 19.55
C ILE A 227 -2.71 9.10 21.00
N TRP A 228 -2.76 10.06 21.94
CA TRP A 228 -2.57 9.76 23.37
C TRP A 228 -3.64 8.78 23.89
N LYS A 229 -4.92 9.02 23.55
CA LYS A 229 -6.03 8.16 23.98
C LYS A 229 -5.80 6.71 23.53
N LYS A 230 -5.33 6.50 22.30
CA LYS A 230 -5.04 5.16 21.76
C LYS A 230 -3.82 4.54 22.45
N LEU A 231 -2.74 5.29 22.59
CA LEU A 231 -1.50 4.78 23.20
C LEU A 231 -1.67 4.49 24.69
N SER A 232 -2.40 5.31 25.42
CA SER A 232 -2.58 5.12 26.87
C SER A 232 -3.15 3.75 27.21
N VAL A 233 -4.04 3.21 26.36
CA VAL A 233 -4.68 1.89 26.58
C VAL A 233 -4.00 0.75 25.81
N ALA A 234 -3.00 1.04 24.97
CA ALA A 234 -2.32 0.04 24.15
C ALA A 234 -1.65 -1.05 25.02
N VAL A 235 -1.59 -2.26 24.46
CA VAL A 235 -1.02 -3.42 25.16
C VAL A 235 0.50 -3.24 25.34
N THR A 236 0.98 -3.59 26.53
CA THR A 236 2.41 -3.62 26.89
C THR A 236 2.80 -5.05 27.26
N ASP A 237 3.92 -5.21 27.97
CA ASP A 237 4.34 -6.51 28.50
C ASP A 237 3.24 -7.07 29.44
N PRO A 238 2.61 -8.20 29.11
CA PRO A 238 1.53 -8.76 29.95
C PRO A 238 2.00 -9.26 31.32
N ALA A 239 3.29 -9.50 31.51
CA ALA A 239 3.85 -9.88 32.81
C ALA A 239 3.90 -8.69 33.77
N ARG A 240 3.92 -7.46 33.25
CA ARG A 240 4.05 -6.25 34.07
C ARG A 240 2.68 -5.72 34.47
N LYS A 241 2.21 -6.16 35.65
CA LYS A 241 0.86 -5.81 36.17
C LYS A 241 0.89 -4.57 37.09
N LYS A 242 1.99 -4.35 37.80
CA LYS A 242 2.15 -3.21 38.70
C LYS A 242 3.34 -2.36 38.27
N ARG A 243 3.35 -1.08 38.65
CA ARG A 243 4.46 -0.18 38.36
C ARG A 243 5.79 -0.70 38.91
N SER A 244 5.74 -1.39 40.03
CA SER A 244 6.91 -1.97 40.69
C SER A 244 7.46 -3.25 40.06
N ASP A 245 6.69 -3.83 39.08
CA ASP A 245 7.16 -5.06 38.44
C ASP A 245 8.15 -4.72 37.33
N PRO A 246 9.32 -5.38 37.28
CA PRO A 246 10.21 -5.23 36.14
C PRO A 246 9.59 -5.81 34.90
N GLY A 247 9.87 -5.22 33.74
CA GLY A 247 9.33 -5.66 32.47
C GLY A 247 10.42 -6.14 31.51
N THR A 248 9.95 -6.66 30.36
CA THR A 248 10.79 -7.18 29.28
C THR A 248 10.54 -6.32 28.02
N PRO A 249 11.37 -5.31 27.76
CA PRO A 249 11.15 -4.43 26.59
C PRO A 249 11.06 -5.20 25.27
N GLU A 250 11.80 -6.28 25.12
CA GLU A 250 11.91 -7.07 23.89
C GLU A 250 10.59 -7.67 23.42
N ILE A 251 9.63 -7.86 24.34
CA ILE A 251 8.30 -8.37 23.99
C ILE A 251 7.23 -7.26 24.00
N CYS A 252 7.64 -6.04 24.37
CA CYS A 252 6.72 -4.91 24.53
C CYS A 252 6.57 -4.14 23.21
N ASN A 253 5.36 -4.12 22.67
CA ASN A 253 5.08 -3.40 21.41
C ASN A 253 5.35 -1.88 21.52
N ILE A 254 5.12 -1.28 22.68
CA ILE A 254 5.42 0.14 22.92
C ILE A 254 6.94 0.40 22.75
N TYR A 255 7.78 -0.48 23.30
CA TYR A 255 9.23 -0.39 23.12
C TYR A 255 9.63 -0.53 21.64
N HIS A 256 8.99 -1.43 20.90
CA HIS A 256 9.25 -1.56 19.46
C HIS A 256 8.89 -0.26 18.72
N LEU A 257 7.80 0.41 19.09
CA LEU A 257 7.43 1.69 18.48
C LEU A 257 8.43 2.81 18.83
N HIS A 258 9.01 2.81 20.05
CA HIS A 258 10.08 3.74 20.40
C HIS A 258 11.24 3.68 19.40
N LYS A 259 11.58 2.48 18.89
CA LYS A 259 12.69 2.30 17.94
C LYS A 259 12.50 3.08 16.62
N TYR A 260 11.27 3.50 16.31
CA TYR A 260 10.96 4.23 15.08
C TYR A 260 10.73 5.72 15.28
N PHE A 261 10.39 6.11 16.51
CA PHE A 261 9.92 7.48 16.78
C PHE A 261 10.72 8.21 17.84
N SER A 262 11.64 7.54 18.52
CA SER A 262 12.35 8.13 19.67
C SER A 262 13.85 8.21 19.42
N SER A 263 14.53 9.09 20.14
CA SER A 263 15.98 9.20 20.10
C SER A 263 16.63 7.96 20.78
N ASN A 264 17.91 7.73 20.51
CA ASN A 264 18.63 6.61 21.12
C ASN A 264 18.61 6.71 22.66
N GLU A 265 18.71 7.92 23.21
CA GLU A 265 18.66 8.16 24.65
C GLU A 265 17.30 7.76 25.24
N GLU A 266 16.20 8.06 24.52
CA GLU A 266 14.86 7.69 24.95
C GLU A 266 14.59 6.19 24.81
N ILE A 267 15.15 5.56 23.78
CA ILE A 267 15.07 4.10 23.61
C ILE A 267 15.76 3.42 24.78
N ASP A 268 16.99 3.86 25.11
CA ASP A 268 17.77 3.32 26.26
C ASP A 268 17.08 3.60 27.60
N TRP A 269 16.54 4.82 27.78
CA TRP A 269 15.75 5.19 28.95
C TRP A 269 14.54 4.27 29.13
N SER A 270 13.81 4.04 28.05
CA SER A 270 12.61 3.19 28.10
C SER A 270 12.97 1.74 28.43
N ALA A 271 14.06 1.21 27.83
CA ALA A 271 14.52 -0.16 28.07
C ALA A 271 14.98 -0.35 29.50
N ASN A 272 15.91 0.51 29.96
CA ASN A 272 16.51 0.40 31.31
C ASN A 272 15.46 0.67 32.37
N GLY A 273 14.64 1.71 32.20
CA GLY A 273 13.57 2.05 33.14
C GLY A 273 12.52 0.94 33.26
N CYS A 274 12.22 0.26 32.14
CA CYS A 274 11.30 -0.88 32.15
C CYS A 274 11.88 -2.07 32.93
N ARG A 275 13.14 -2.46 32.65
CA ARG A 275 13.81 -3.61 33.31
C ARG A 275 13.98 -3.42 34.80
N THR A 276 14.20 -2.18 35.24
CA THR A 276 14.45 -1.87 36.66
C THR A 276 13.18 -1.44 37.40
N ALA A 277 12.02 -1.40 36.74
CA ALA A 277 10.79 -0.80 37.26
C ALA A 277 10.97 0.68 37.64
N GLY A 278 11.98 1.35 37.08
CA GLY A 278 12.27 2.77 37.30
C GLY A 278 11.24 3.73 36.68
N ILE A 279 10.53 3.28 35.62
CA ILE A 279 9.50 4.09 34.99
C ILE A 279 8.16 3.31 34.92
N GLY A 280 7.06 4.03 34.83
CA GLY A 280 5.74 3.43 34.63
C GLY A 280 5.44 3.26 33.14
N CYS A 281 4.55 2.32 32.79
CA CYS A 281 4.13 2.12 31.40
C CYS A 281 3.47 3.38 30.82
N LEU A 282 2.69 4.13 31.62
CA LEU A 282 2.06 5.36 31.16
C LEU A 282 3.10 6.47 30.89
N GLU A 283 4.17 6.53 31.71
CA GLU A 283 5.28 7.47 31.47
C GLU A 283 5.97 7.17 30.15
N CYS A 284 6.30 5.89 29.91
CA CYS A 284 6.90 5.41 28.67
C CYS A 284 6.01 5.74 27.45
N LYS A 285 4.72 5.41 27.54
CA LYS A 285 3.75 5.71 26.47
C LYS A 285 3.61 7.20 26.21
N LYS A 286 3.74 8.04 27.25
CA LYS A 286 3.61 9.50 27.09
C LYS A 286 4.77 10.05 26.24
N VAL A 287 6.01 9.63 26.53
CA VAL A 287 7.18 10.02 25.73
C VAL A 287 7.00 9.58 24.28
N LEU A 288 6.60 8.32 24.05
CA LEU A 288 6.33 7.81 22.70
C LEU A 288 5.24 8.64 22.00
N SER A 289 4.16 8.96 22.71
CA SER A 289 3.05 9.74 22.15
C SER A 289 3.54 11.11 21.69
N ASP A 290 4.34 11.79 22.51
CA ASP A 290 4.86 13.11 22.18
C ASP A 290 5.76 13.07 20.95
N ASN A 291 6.60 12.04 20.85
CA ASN A 291 7.47 11.85 19.69
C ASN A 291 6.68 11.56 18.41
N ILE A 292 5.67 10.70 18.48
CA ILE A 292 4.78 10.44 17.32
C ILE A 292 4.05 11.73 16.91
N VAL A 293 3.52 12.47 17.88
CA VAL A 293 2.83 13.75 17.63
C VAL A 293 3.75 14.73 16.91
N GLN A 294 5.00 14.82 17.35
CA GLN A 294 6.02 15.70 16.76
C GLN A 294 6.38 15.25 15.33
N GLU A 295 6.67 13.96 15.11
CA GLU A 295 7.00 13.40 13.78
C GLU A 295 5.85 13.65 12.79
N LEU A 296 4.60 13.50 13.24
CA LEU A 296 3.43 13.63 12.38
C LEU A 296 2.92 15.07 12.22
N ALA A 297 3.44 16.03 12.99
CA ALA A 297 2.96 17.41 12.96
C ALA A 297 3.03 18.05 11.56
N PRO A 298 4.14 17.95 10.80
CA PRO A 298 4.19 18.51 9.45
C PRO A 298 3.21 17.83 8.50
N ILE A 299 3.02 16.50 8.63
CA ILE A 299 2.06 15.75 7.81
C ILE A 299 0.64 16.24 8.08
N ARG A 300 0.26 16.39 9.38
CA ARG A 300 -1.05 16.90 9.76
C ARG A 300 -1.29 18.31 9.23
N GLY A 301 -0.28 19.15 9.34
CA GLY A 301 -0.36 20.53 8.84
C GLY A 301 -0.61 20.58 7.33
N LYS A 302 0.21 19.81 6.58
CA LYS A 302 0.09 19.78 5.12
C LYS A 302 -1.23 19.11 4.68
N ALA A 303 -1.68 18.06 5.37
CA ALA A 303 -2.96 17.44 5.05
C ALA A 303 -4.13 18.42 5.23
N ARG A 304 -4.15 19.22 6.30
CA ARG A 304 -5.18 20.26 6.51
C ARG A 304 -5.16 21.31 5.39
N GLU A 305 -3.97 21.72 4.96
CA GLU A 305 -3.82 22.66 3.84
C GLU A 305 -4.45 22.09 2.57
N LEU A 306 -4.16 20.81 2.28
CA LEU A 306 -4.69 20.11 1.10
C LEU A 306 -6.20 19.86 1.21
N ASP A 307 -6.70 19.52 2.40
CA ASP A 307 -8.14 19.33 2.64
C ASP A 307 -8.92 20.63 2.36
N ASN A 308 -8.28 21.79 2.57
CA ASN A 308 -8.88 23.10 2.24
C ASN A 308 -8.75 23.45 0.74
N ASN A 309 -8.00 22.65 -0.02
CA ASN A 309 -7.82 22.86 -1.46
C ASN A 309 -7.93 21.54 -2.22
N PRO A 310 -9.09 20.86 -2.18
CA PRO A 310 -9.24 19.54 -2.81
C PRO A 310 -9.06 19.58 -4.33
N GLY A 311 -9.30 20.72 -4.96
CA GLY A 311 -9.08 20.92 -6.39
C GLY A 311 -7.62 20.68 -6.79
N TYR A 312 -6.68 21.04 -5.94
CA TYR A 312 -5.25 20.77 -6.18
C TYR A 312 -4.97 19.27 -6.23
N VAL A 313 -5.49 18.51 -5.25
CA VAL A 313 -5.28 17.06 -5.19
C VAL A 313 -5.92 16.38 -6.42
N GLN A 314 -7.13 16.81 -6.80
CA GLN A 314 -7.82 16.29 -7.99
C GLN A 314 -7.01 16.58 -9.26
N ASP A 315 -6.42 17.78 -9.38
CA ASP A 315 -5.60 18.15 -10.53
C ASP A 315 -4.31 17.31 -10.60
N VAL A 316 -3.67 17.06 -9.46
CA VAL A 316 -2.51 16.14 -9.39
C VAL A 316 -2.88 14.76 -9.94
N LEU A 317 -3.99 14.20 -9.47
CA LEU A 317 -4.44 12.87 -9.89
C LEU A 317 -4.80 12.85 -11.38
N ARG A 318 -5.44 13.91 -11.89
CA ARG A 318 -5.79 14.03 -13.31
C ARG A 318 -4.55 14.09 -14.19
N ARG A 319 -3.59 14.97 -13.87
CA ARG A 319 -2.31 15.08 -14.61
C ARG A 319 -1.54 13.76 -14.56
N GLY A 320 -1.54 13.11 -13.39
CA GLY A 320 -0.90 11.80 -13.23
C GLY A 320 -1.53 10.74 -14.15
N ALA A 321 -2.86 10.71 -14.22
CA ALA A 321 -3.57 9.78 -15.09
C ALA A 321 -3.29 10.07 -16.57
N GLU A 322 -3.24 11.34 -16.97
CA GLU A 322 -2.89 11.75 -18.35
C GLU A 322 -1.49 11.24 -18.73
N ARG A 323 -0.51 11.51 -17.88
CA ARG A 323 0.87 11.03 -18.06
C ARG A 323 0.93 9.51 -18.15
N CYS A 324 0.25 8.81 -17.23
CA CYS A 324 0.25 7.35 -17.19
C CYS A 324 -0.46 6.76 -18.41
N ARG A 325 -1.52 7.42 -18.90
CA ARG A 325 -2.23 6.95 -20.10
C ARG A 325 -1.32 7.02 -21.34
N GLU A 326 -0.53 8.09 -21.49
CA GLU A 326 0.44 8.20 -22.60
C GLU A 326 1.41 7.02 -22.59
N LEU A 327 2.01 6.73 -21.43
CA LEU A 327 2.94 5.60 -21.27
C LEU A 327 2.27 4.25 -21.53
N ALA A 328 1.05 4.09 -21.02
CA ALA A 328 0.27 2.86 -21.16
C ALA A 328 -0.07 2.62 -22.64
N GLN A 329 -0.48 3.66 -23.37
CA GLN A 329 -0.85 3.56 -24.79
C GLN A 329 0.37 3.19 -25.65
N GLU A 330 1.56 3.71 -25.34
CA GLU A 330 2.81 3.31 -26.02
C GLU A 330 3.05 1.81 -25.85
N THR A 331 2.98 1.31 -24.61
CA THR A 331 3.18 -0.11 -24.31
C THR A 331 2.10 -0.97 -24.98
N MET A 332 0.83 -0.56 -24.88
CA MET A 332 -0.28 -1.31 -25.46
C MET A 332 -0.23 -1.35 -27.00
N LYS A 333 0.30 -0.32 -27.63
CA LYS A 333 0.54 -0.34 -29.08
C LYS A 333 1.51 -1.45 -29.45
N GLU A 334 2.62 -1.57 -28.72
CA GLU A 334 3.59 -2.65 -28.95
C GLU A 334 2.96 -4.03 -28.69
N VAL A 335 2.20 -4.17 -27.59
CA VAL A 335 1.53 -5.42 -27.21
C VAL A 335 0.53 -5.83 -28.29
N ARG A 336 -0.36 -4.93 -28.70
CA ARG A 336 -1.38 -5.22 -29.73
C ARG A 336 -0.73 -5.61 -31.04
N SER A 337 0.31 -4.87 -31.45
CA SER A 337 1.02 -5.15 -32.71
C SER A 337 1.67 -6.53 -32.68
N SER A 338 2.37 -6.88 -31.60
CA SER A 338 3.05 -8.18 -31.45
C SER A 338 2.07 -9.36 -31.48
N MET A 339 0.83 -9.14 -31.07
CA MET A 339 -0.22 -10.16 -31.03
C MET A 339 -1.13 -10.15 -32.27
N GLY A 340 -0.92 -9.22 -33.20
CA GLY A 340 -1.78 -9.07 -34.39
C GLY A 340 -3.17 -8.52 -34.07
N LEU A 341 -3.30 -7.70 -33.01
CA LEU A 341 -4.56 -7.12 -32.57
C LEU A 341 -4.77 -5.69 -33.07
N ASP A 342 -3.89 -5.18 -33.94
CA ASP A 342 -3.89 -3.80 -34.42
C ASP A 342 -4.35 -3.69 -35.89
N LEU A 343 -5.39 -4.43 -36.26
CA LEU A 343 -5.95 -4.37 -37.62
C LEU A 343 -6.35 -2.92 -37.97
N ASN A 344 -5.63 -2.36 -38.92
CA ASN A 344 -5.89 -1.01 -39.39
C ASN A 344 -7.03 -1.04 -40.43
N LEU A 345 -8.23 -0.63 -40.04
CA LEU A 345 -9.44 -0.60 -40.88
C LEU A 345 -9.60 0.73 -41.60
N HIS A 346 -8.68 1.67 -41.49
CA HIS A 346 -8.73 2.90 -42.27
C HIS A 346 -8.36 2.57 -43.73
N PRO A 347 -9.19 2.96 -44.69
CA PRO A 347 -8.86 2.72 -46.09
C PRO A 347 -7.56 3.44 -46.45
N GLN A 348 -6.62 2.70 -46.99
CA GLN A 348 -5.41 3.31 -47.57
C GLN A 348 -5.84 4.30 -48.62
N PRO A 349 -5.29 5.52 -48.61
CA PRO A 349 -5.57 6.44 -49.72
C PRO A 349 -5.20 5.73 -51.03
N SER A 350 -6.14 5.60 -51.90
CA SER A 350 -5.90 5.00 -53.22
C SER A 350 -4.75 5.76 -53.89
N LYS A 351 -3.67 5.04 -54.19
CA LYS A 351 -2.64 5.60 -55.07
C LYS A 351 -3.27 5.77 -56.46
N LEU A 352 -3.76 6.97 -56.75
CA LEU A 352 -4.06 7.39 -58.09
C LEU A 352 -2.78 7.78 -58.81
#